data_fc0dfebc3cba05bbecda21fce0ac1e59
#
_entry.id   fc0dfebc3cba05bbecda21fce0ac1e59
#
_cell.length_a   1.000
_cell.length_b   1.000
_cell.length_c   1.000
_cell.angle_alpha   90.00
_cell.angle_beta   90.00
_cell.angle_gamma   90.00
#
_symmetry.space_group_name_H-M   'P 1'
#
loop_
_entity.id
_entity.type
_entity.pdbx_description
1 polymer ?
#
loop_
_entity_poly.entity_id
_entity_poly.type
_entity_poly.pdbx_seq_one_letter_code
_entity_poly.pdbx_strand_id
1 'polypeptide(L)'
;MSTKEIPFSVNRNDVRPLFNQVVDGLREAIISGYYVSGDKIPSSRELCPILGVSRIVTQAALEQLAAEGLVVSRPRVGTVVRDRNEKQWRGHVVLVYEKGDDNNHLKAMLSSAMQDSLSDAGYLLSQASIGMKPDGSHDFCRLDVALSRSVDFVVVMYNRPDVYAYLSKRKVPYAAFGEVVGEPVSAVGTIHLDYNLAVPDFAAACKTAGIKEVVQVYWNPLMCDAVPALKKIGIRAKKLKVQVNESGGRLIGVKRAGRVAFERMVEDLRLRAVGRETRNIKKTIDDRRCFFVADDYLTSGALLALSYAGPKVPEHVRLATFANTGLGPDYCRPLSRMELDPGKVGETVAAAVVEYFKAGTFPSGIIVGPKWIAGETMGEMQR
;
A
#
# COMPACT_ATOMS: atom_id res chain seq x y z
N MET A 1 25.22 -20.18 -37.09
CA MET A 1 25.77 -18.97 -36.46
C MET A 1 27.20 -19.25 -36.10
N SER A 2 28.15 -18.47 -36.62
CA SER A 2 29.59 -18.63 -36.33
C SER A 2 29.82 -18.18 -34.89
N THR A 3 30.52 -19.02 -34.11
CA THR A 3 30.95 -18.67 -32.76
C THR A 3 32.07 -17.62 -32.88
N LYS A 4 31.89 -16.44 -32.29
CA LYS A 4 32.93 -15.40 -32.28
C LYS A 4 34.15 -15.87 -31.52
N GLU A 5 35.35 -15.44 -31.96
CA GLU A 5 36.60 -15.70 -31.23
C GLU A 5 36.56 -15.11 -29.82
N ILE A 6 37.37 -15.66 -28.91
CA ILE A 6 37.51 -15.14 -27.56
C ILE A 6 38.49 -13.95 -27.60
N PRO A 7 38.09 -12.73 -27.16
CA PRO A 7 38.92 -11.53 -27.34
C PRO A 7 39.96 -11.34 -26.23
N PHE A 8 40.21 -12.36 -25.39
CA PHE A 8 41.18 -12.27 -24.30
C PHE A 8 41.93 -13.61 -24.14
N SER A 9 43.04 -13.58 -23.44
CA SER A 9 43.80 -14.74 -23.02
C SER A 9 43.99 -14.79 -21.52
N VAL A 10 44.26 -15.97 -20.99
CA VAL A 10 44.49 -16.21 -19.56
C VAL A 10 45.98 -16.30 -19.29
N ASN A 11 46.48 -15.55 -18.28
CA ASN A 11 47.88 -15.62 -17.87
C ASN A 11 48.04 -16.49 -16.61
N ARG A 12 48.73 -17.61 -16.72
CA ARG A 12 48.98 -18.53 -15.59
C ARG A 12 49.95 -17.98 -14.56
N ASN A 13 50.73 -16.95 -14.93
CA ASN A 13 51.69 -16.29 -14.03
C ASN A 13 51.09 -15.07 -13.34
N ASP A 14 49.82 -14.72 -13.56
CA ASP A 14 49.11 -13.67 -12.86
C ASP A 14 48.77 -14.14 -11.44
N VAL A 15 48.81 -13.23 -10.48
CA VAL A 15 48.44 -13.45 -9.08
C VAL A 15 46.94 -13.78 -8.94
N ARG A 16 46.09 -13.33 -9.88
CA ARG A 16 44.66 -13.59 -9.88
C ARG A 16 44.34 -15.04 -10.27
N PRO A 17 43.44 -15.71 -9.54
CA PRO A 17 42.97 -17.03 -9.88
C PRO A 17 42.50 -17.14 -11.34
N LEU A 18 42.75 -18.26 -12.01
CA LEU A 18 42.32 -18.50 -13.39
C LEU A 18 40.79 -18.34 -13.55
N PHE A 19 40.02 -18.73 -12.55
CA PHE A 19 38.57 -18.54 -12.50
C PHE A 19 38.20 -17.05 -12.67
N ASN A 20 38.81 -16.16 -11.87
CA ASN A 20 38.52 -14.71 -11.92
C ASN A 20 38.93 -14.13 -13.28
N GLN A 21 40.05 -14.51 -13.84
CA GLN A 21 40.49 -14.05 -15.16
C GLN A 21 39.51 -14.43 -16.27
N VAL A 22 38.93 -15.63 -16.23
CA VAL A 22 37.93 -16.09 -17.20
C VAL A 22 36.61 -15.32 -17.00
N VAL A 23 36.15 -15.14 -15.76
CA VAL A 23 34.94 -14.37 -15.44
C VAL A 23 35.11 -12.94 -15.92
N ASP A 24 36.22 -12.26 -15.55
CA ASP A 24 36.45 -10.86 -15.88
C ASP A 24 36.59 -10.65 -17.39
N GLY A 25 37.33 -11.53 -18.10
CA GLY A 25 37.49 -11.44 -19.55
C GLY A 25 36.17 -11.61 -20.32
N LEU A 26 35.33 -12.57 -19.94
CA LEU A 26 34.02 -12.76 -20.56
C LEU A 26 33.08 -11.60 -20.20
N ARG A 27 33.10 -11.13 -18.93
CA ARG A 27 32.33 -9.98 -18.48
C ARG A 27 32.67 -8.73 -19.27
N GLU A 28 33.97 -8.44 -19.43
CA GLU A 28 34.45 -7.28 -20.19
C GLU A 28 34.03 -7.36 -21.67
N ALA A 29 34.16 -8.54 -22.28
CA ALA A 29 33.73 -8.79 -23.66
C ALA A 29 32.22 -8.54 -23.86
N ILE A 30 31.38 -8.83 -22.85
CA ILE A 30 29.95 -8.56 -22.88
C ILE A 30 29.67 -7.05 -22.63
N ILE A 31 30.35 -6.45 -21.66
CA ILE A 31 30.14 -5.05 -21.30
C ILE A 31 30.62 -4.09 -22.40
N SER A 32 31.76 -4.39 -23.03
CA SER A 32 32.31 -3.63 -24.16
C SER A 32 31.48 -3.75 -25.44
N GLY A 33 30.51 -4.68 -25.50
CA GLY A 33 29.71 -4.92 -26.69
C GLY A 33 30.39 -5.83 -27.74
N TYR A 34 31.50 -6.47 -27.43
CA TYR A 34 32.08 -7.48 -28.30
C TYR A 34 31.11 -8.66 -28.49
N TYR A 35 30.53 -9.17 -27.40
CA TYR A 35 29.36 -10.03 -27.43
C TYR A 35 28.12 -9.20 -27.21
N VAL A 36 27.27 -9.13 -28.22
CA VAL A 36 25.99 -8.39 -28.11
C VAL A 36 24.87 -9.33 -27.67
N SER A 37 23.75 -8.77 -27.28
CA SER A 37 22.55 -9.49 -26.90
C SER A 37 22.18 -10.57 -27.93
N GLY A 38 21.91 -11.77 -27.43
CA GLY A 38 21.59 -12.94 -28.26
C GLY A 38 22.81 -13.70 -28.85
N ASP A 39 24.02 -13.13 -28.77
CA ASP A 39 25.21 -13.81 -29.21
C ASP A 39 25.47 -15.07 -28.36
N LYS A 40 25.88 -16.13 -29.02
CA LYS A 40 26.26 -17.38 -28.37
C LYS A 40 27.67 -17.26 -27.79
N ILE A 41 27.81 -17.50 -26.49
CA ILE A 41 29.11 -17.69 -25.84
C ILE A 41 29.57 -19.12 -26.08
N PRO A 42 30.87 -19.37 -26.35
CA PRO A 42 31.39 -20.72 -26.48
C PRO A 42 31.07 -21.54 -25.21
N SER A 43 30.73 -22.80 -25.41
CA SER A 43 30.44 -23.72 -24.32
C SER A 43 31.66 -23.94 -23.43
N SER A 44 31.44 -24.41 -22.20
CA SER A 44 32.53 -24.79 -21.29
C SER A 44 33.56 -25.73 -21.95
N ARG A 45 33.11 -26.64 -22.85
CA ARG A 45 33.99 -27.55 -23.59
C ARG A 45 34.82 -26.83 -24.64
N GLU A 46 34.29 -25.84 -25.31
CA GLU A 46 34.99 -25.04 -26.33
C GLU A 46 35.93 -24.03 -25.68
N LEU A 47 35.58 -23.45 -24.53
CA LEU A 47 36.43 -22.51 -23.79
C LEU A 47 37.70 -23.17 -23.22
N CYS A 48 37.64 -24.46 -22.84
CA CYS A 48 38.77 -25.17 -22.25
C CYS A 48 40.04 -25.15 -23.11
N PRO A 49 40.03 -25.59 -24.38
CA PRO A 49 41.22 -25.57 -25.21
C PRO A 49 41.62 -24.15 -25.63
N ILE A 50 40.66 -23.23 -25.81
CA ILE A 50 40.94 -21.86 -26.23
C ILE A 50 41.69 -21.08 -25.13
N LEU A 51 41.26 -21.22 -23.86
CA LEU A 51 41.83 -20.49 -22.73
C LEU A 51 42.91 -21.32 -21.98
N GLY A 52 43.08 -22.58 -22.31
CA GLY A 52 44.03 -23.44 -21.65
C GLY A 52 43.72 -23.75 -20.18
N VAL A 53 42.42 -23.73 -19.79
CA VAL A 53 41.96 -23.95 -18.41
C VAL A 53 41.10 -25.21 -18.31
N SER A 54 40.89 -25.70 -17.07
CA SER A 54 40.05 -26.88 -16.85
C SER A 54 38.57 -26.61 -17.10
N ARG A 55 37.80 -27.67 -17.40
CA ARG A 55 36.34 -27.57 -17.58
C ARG A 55 35.63 -27.10 -16.34
N ILE A 56 36.11 -27.43 -15.16
CA ILE A 56 35.55 -26.97 -13.88
C ILE A 56 35.61 -25.43 -13.80
N VAL A 57 36.76 -24.85 -14.18
CA VAL A 57 36.95 -23.37 -14.17
C VAL A 57 36.02 -22.69 -15.16
N THR A 58 35.92 -23.19 -16.41
CA THR A 58 35.05 -22.58 -17.42
C THR A 58 33.57 -22.76 -17.11
N GLN A 59 33.18 -23.91 -16.55
CA GLN A 59 31.81 -24.16 -16.12
C GLN A 59 31.43 -23.23 -14.99
N ALA A 60 32.23 -23.12 -13.94
CA ALA A 60 31.99 -22.20 -12.81
C ALA A 60 31.94 -20.74 -13.25
N ALA A 61 32.79 -20.33 -14.21
CA ALA A 61 32.78 -18.97 -14.74
C ALA A 61 31.47 -18.66 -15.50
N LEU A 62 30.97 -19.60 -16.31
CA LEU A 62 29.67 -19.41 -16.99
C LEU A 62 28.50 -19.38 -16.00
N GLU A 63 28.53 -20.19 -14.94
CA GLU A 63 27.54 -20.18 -13.86
C GLU A 63 27.56 -18.84 -13.08
N GLN A 64 28.76 -18.30 -12.81
CA GLN A 64 28.89 -17.00 -12.18
C GLN A 64 28.28 -15.87 -13.05
N LEU A 65 28.61 -15.86 -14.35
CA LEU A 65 28.04 -14.89 -15.29
C LEU A 65 26.52 -15.05 -15.44
N ALA A 66 26.00 -16.26 -15.32
CA ALA A 66 24.56 -16.50 -15.29
C ALA A 66 23.92 -16.00 -14.00
N ALA A 67 24.56 -16.17 -12.85
CA ALA A 67 24.13 -15.60 -11.56
C ALA A 67 24.15 -14.06 -11.59
N GLU A 68 25.11 -13.45 -12.29
CA GLU A 68 25.17 -12.01 -12.54
C GLU A 68 24.13 -11.52 -13.57
N GLY A 69 23.40 -12.44 -14.20
CA GLY A 69 22.39 -12.11 -15.21
C GLY A 69 22.95 -11.64 -16.54
N LEU A 70 24.25 -11.82 -16.82
CA LEU A 70 24.89 -11.43 -18.08
C LEU A 70 24.62 -12.44 -19.20
N VAL A 71 24.48 -13.71 -18.86
CA VAL A 71 24.20 -14.80 -19.81
C VAL A 71 23.02 -15.67 -19.33
N VAL A 72 22.43 -16.41 -20.24
CA VAL A 72 21.36 -17.37 -19.94
C VAL A 72 21.63 -18.68 -20.74
N SER A 73 21.44 -19.82 -20.09
CA SER A 73 21.50 -21.12 -20.75
C SER A 73 20.14 -21.45 -21.38
N ARG A 74 20.10 -21.64 -22.70
CA ARG A 74 18.89 -22.04 -23.43
C ARG A 74 19.01 -23.49 -23.91
N PRO A 75 18.01 -24.35 -23.69
CA PRO A 75 18.04 -25.74 -24.18
C PRO A 75 18.28 -25.77 -25.68
N ARG A 76 19.17 -26.68 -26.16
CA ARG A 76 19.54 -26.87 -27.55
C ARG A 76 20.29 -25.71 -28.24
N VAL A 77 20.37 -24.54 -27.62
CA VAL A 77 21.09 -23.37 -28.15
C VAL A 77 22.43 -23.20 -27.46
N GLY A 78 22.51 -23.41 -26.16
CA GLY A 78 23.69 -23.20 -25.34
C GLY A 78 23.60 -21.91 -24.50
N THR A 79 24.75 -21.42 -24.05
CA THR A 79 24.84 -20.16 -23.30
C THR A 79 24.83 -18.98 -24.25
N VAL A 80 23.90 -18.04 -24.05
CA VAL A 80 23.78 -16.83 -24.86
C VAL A 80 23.87 -15.60 -23.98
N VAL A 81 24.38 -14.50 -24.54
CA VAL A 81 24.35 -13.18 -23.86
C VAL A 81 22.90 -12.75 -23.66
N ARG A 82 22.57 -12.43 -22.43
CA ARG A 82 21.23 -12.00 -22.10
C ARG A 82 20.95 -10.65 -22.71
N ASP A 83 19.75 -10.48 -23.24
CA ASP A 83 19.27 -9.16 -23.64
C ASP A 83 19.07 -8.31 -22.38
N ARG A 84 19.84 -7.24 -22.22
CA ARG A 84 19.63 -6.28 -21.14
C ARG A 84 18.27 -5.57 -21.26
N ASN A 85 17.71 -5.59 -22.47
CA ASN A 85 16.37 -5.08 -22.75
C ASN A 85 15.30 -6.19 -22.69
N GLU A 86 15.70 -7.48 -22.56
CA GLU A 86 14.73 -8.55 -22.34
C GLU A 86 14.08 -8.29 -20.98
N LYS A 87 12.80 -7.96 -21.01
CA LYS A 87 12.04 -7.66 -19.78
C LYS A 87 12.22 -8.85 -18.83
N GLN A 88 12.91 -8.63 -17.71
CA GLN A 88 13.02 -9.64 -16.64
C GLN A 88 11.66 -9.96 -16.01
N TRP A 89 10.69 -9.09 -16.27
CA TRP A 89 9.35 -9.10 -15.74
C TRP A 89 8.35 -9.28 -16.87
N ARG A 90 7.24 -9.95 -16.59
CA ARG A 90 6.11 -10.10 -17.54
C ARG A 90 5.46 -8.78 -17.90
N GLY A 91 5.54 -7.82 -16.99
CA GLY A 91 5.06 -6.45 -17.16
C GLY A 91 5.49 -5.57 -16.00
N HIS A 92 5.40 -4.26 -16.20
CA HIS A 92 5.74 -3.24 -15.21
C HIS A 92 4.51 -2.44 -14.83
N VAL A 93 4.17 -2.45 -13.55
CA VAL A 93 3.04 -1.74 -12.93
C VAL A 93 3.56 -0.53 -12.16
N VAL A 94 2.91 0.62 -12.29
CA VAL A 94 3.23 1.82 -11.50
C VAL A 94 2.06 2.14 -10.58
N LEU A 95 2.32 2.24 -9.28
CA LEU A 95 1.36 2.74 -8.30
C LEU A 95 1.52 4.26 -8.16
N VAL A 96 0.46 5.01 -8.47
CA VAL A 96 0.45 6.48 -8.42
C VAL A 96 -0.32 6.97 -7.20
N TYR A 97 0.30 7.84 -6.40
CA TYR A 97 -0.27 8.39 -5.17
C TYR A 97 0.07 9.87 -4.97
N GLU A 98 -0.58 10.53 -4.01
CA GLU A 98 -0.30 11.93 -3.65
C GLU A 98 1.04 12.06 -2.92
N LYS A 99 1.84 13.06 -3.29
CA LYS A 99 3.07 13.41 -2.58
C LYS A 99 2.73 13.92 -1.18
N GLY A 100 3.37 13.36 -0.17
CA GLY A 100 3.09 13.65 1.25
C GLY A 100 2.46 12.47 1.99
N ASP A 101 1.96 11.48 1.27
CA ASP A 101 1.50 10.20 1.82
C ASP A 101 2.62 9.24 2.20
N ASP A 102 3.88 9.70 2.19
CA ASP A 102 5.05 8.86 2.42
C ASP A 102 5.07 8.21 3.83
N ASN A 103 4.37 8.83 4.79
CA ASN A 103 4.22 8.32 6.15
C ASN A 103 2.84 7.66 6.40
N ASN A 104 2.08 7.38 5.36
CA ASN A 104 0.78 6.73 5.46
C ASN A 104 0.95 5.21 5.60
N HIS A 105 0.70 4.68 6.80
CA HIS A 105 0.84 3.24 7.08
C HIS A 105 -0.09 2.38 6.21
N LEU A 106 -1.31 2.83 5.95
CA LEU A 106 -2.23 2.16 5.03
C LEU A 106 -1.57 1.94 3.66
N LYS A 107 -1.00 3.02 3.08
CA LYS A 107 -0.32 2.95 1.79
C LYS A 107 0.90 2.03 1.84
N ALA A 108 1.71 2.12 2.90
CA ALA A 108 2.90 1.29 3.03
C ALA A 108 2.57 -0.20 3.07
N MET A 109 1.60 -0.62 3.88
CA MET A 109 1.16 -2.01 3.97
C MET A 109 0.52 -2.50 2.67
N LEU A 110 -0.34 -1.68 2.05
CA LEU A 110 -0.98 -1.98 0.78
C LEU A 110 0.06 -2.16 -0.33
N SER A 111 1.00 -1.21 -0.46
CA SER A 111 2.03 -1.28 -1.50
C SER A 111 2.99 -2.43 -1.30
N SER A 112 3.31 -2.81 -0.05
CA SER A 112 4.10 -4.01 0.25
C SER A 112 3.39 -5.28 -0.22
N ALA A 113 2.12 -5.46 0.14
CA ALA A 113 1.34 -6.62 -0.28
C ALA A 113 1.14 -6.70 -1.81
N MET A 114 0.95 -5.54 -2.46
CA MET A 114 0.93 -5.47 -3.93
C MET A 114 2.28 -5.89 -4.53
N GLN A 115 3.39 -5.41 -3.94
CA GLN A 115 4.75 -5.75 -4.38
C GLN A 115 4.98 -7.26 -4.34
N ASP A 116 4.65 -7.90 -3.22
CA ASP A 116 4.83 -9.33 -3.02
C ASP A 116 3.97 -10.12 -4.02
N SER A 117 2.67 -9.82 -4.09
CA SER A 117 1.73 -10.51 -4.99
C SER A 117 2.08 -10.35 -6.47
N LEU A 118 2.50 -9.16 -6.90
CA LEU A 118 2.89 -8.90 -8.28
C LEU A 118 4.23 -9.57 -8.60
N SER A 119 5.20 -9.55 -7.67
CA SER A 119 6.50 -10.20 -7.84
C SER A 119 6.37 -11.71 -7.98
N ASP A 120 5.53 -12.34 -7.16
CA ASP A 120 5.23 -13.78 -7.25
C ASP A 120 4.58 -14.16 -8.60
N ALA A 121 3.79 -13.25 -9.16
CA ALA A 121 3.20 -13.42 -10.49
C ALA A 121 4.16 -13.04 -11.65
N GLY A 122 5.37 -12.56 -11.33
CA GLY A 122 6.40 -12.17 -12.31
C GLY A 122 6.26 -10.76 -12.87
N TYR A 123 5.62 -9.85 -12.14
CA TYR A 123 5.46 -8.44 -12.50
C TYR A 123 6.29 -7.52 -11.59
N LEU A 124 6.81 -6.43 -12.15
CA LEU A 124 7.51 -5.41 -11.39
C LEU A 124 6.50 -4.35 -10.90
N LEU A 125 6.56 -3.99 -9.63
CA LEU A 125 5.88 -2.81 -9.11
C LEU A 125 6.88 -1.67 -8.87
N SER A 126 6.58 -0.47 -9.36
CA SER A 126 7.23 0.76 -8.94
C SER A 126 6.22 1.79 -8.48
N GLN A 127 6.69 2.86 -7.83
CA GLN A 127 5.82 3.86 -7.25
C GLN A 127 6.19 5.24 -7.79
N ALA A 128 5.16 6.09 -8.03
CA ALA A 128 5.33 7.48 -8.44
C ALA A 128 4.38 8.38 -7.66
N SER A 129 4.89 9.46 -7.08
CA SER A 129 4.06 10.44 -6.39
C SER A 129 3.80 11.68 -7.24
N ILE A 130 2.57 12.21 -7.16
CA ILE A 130 2.16 13.46 -7.78
C ILE A 130 2.12 14.54 -6.71
N GLY A 131 2.84 15.64 -6.90
CA GLY A 131 2.84 16.80 -6.02
C GLY A 131 1.98 17.93 -6.57
N MET A 132 1.93 19.03 -5.80
CA MET A 132 1.35 20.29 -6.23
C MET A 132 2.47 21.30 -6.50
N LYS A 133 2.32 22.08 -7.56
CA LYS A 133 3.18 23.24 -7.84
C LYS A 133 2.68 24.47 -7.05
N PRO A 134 3.49 25.53 -6.93
CA PRO A 134 3.07 26.77 -6.26
C PRO A 134 1.84 27.44 -6.88
N ASP A 135 1.55 27.21 -8.15
CA ASP A 135 0.40 27.74 -8.88
C ASP A 135 -0.89 26.90 -8.68
N GLY A 136 -0.82 25.83 -7.87
CA GLY A 136 -1.92 24.92 -7.60
C GLY A 136 -2.13 23.83 -8.66
N SER A 137 -1.34 23.80 -9.73
CA SER A 137 -1.38 22.72 -10.70
C SER A 137 -0.61 21.48 -10.21
N HIS A 138 -0.93 20.29 -10.76
CA HIS A 138 -0.22 19.07 -10.42
C HIS A 138 1.18 19.01 -11.05
N ASP A 139 2.14 18.49 -10.28
CA ASP A 139 3.51 18.22 -10.72
C ASP A 139 3.65 16.75 -11.14
N PHE A 140 3.72 16.51 -12.44
CA PHE A 140 3.85 15.18 -13.02
C PHE A 140 5.30 14.71 -13.23
N CYS A 141 6.31 15.50 -12.86
CA CYS A 141 7.72 15.18 -13.16
C CYS A 141 8.13 13.77 -12.70
N ARG A 142 7.73 13.34 -11.50
CA ARG A 142 8.05 11.99 -11.00
C ARG A 142 7.32 10.90 -11.76
N LEU A 143 6.08 11.16 -12.16
CA LEU A 143 5.31 10.24 -13.00
C LEU A 143 5.91 10.16 -14.39
N ASP A 144 6.39 11.28 -14.97
CA ASP A 144 7.10 11.28 -16.26
C ASP A 144 8.35 10.40 -16.22
N VAL A 145 9.15 10.51 -15.14
CA VAL A 145 10.32 9.65 -14.95
C VAL A 145 9.93 8.18 -14.86
N ALA A 146 8.86 7.85 -14.16
CA ALA A 146 8.37 6.47 -14.08
C ALA A 146 7.89 5.98 -15.45
N LEU A 147 7.11 6.80 -16.18
CA LEU A 147 6.55 6.45 -17.48
C LEU A 147 7.57 6.50 -18.63
N SER A 148 8.76 7.10 -18.44
CA SER A 148 9.84 7.05 -19.43
C SER A 148 10.45 5.65 -19.58
N ARG A 149 10.21 4.78 -18.61
CA ARG A 149 10.50 3.35 -18.68
C ARG A 149 9.34 2.62 -19.33
N SER A 150 9.57 1.40 -19.81
CA SER A 150 8.49 0.57 -20.35
C SER A 150 7.49 0.22 -19.23
N VAL A 151 6.38 0.97 -19.14
CA VAL A 151 5.29 0.74 -18.19
C VAL A 151 4.12 0.12 -18.94
N ASP A 152 3.59 -0.96 -18.39
CA ASP A 152 2.51 -1.72 -19.03
C ASP A 152 1.15 -1.44 -18.37
N PHE A 153 1.14 -0.96 -17.11
CA PHE A 153 -0.08 -0.66 -16.37
C PHE A 153 0.13 0.37 -15.26
N VAL A 154 -0.91 1.15 -14.95
CA VAL A 154 -0.89 2.11 -13.84
C VAL A 154 -2.06 1.85 -12.89
N VAL A 155 -1.80 1.81 -11.58
CA VAL A 155 -2.84 1.85 -10.54
C VAL A 155 -2.85 3.25 -9.94
N VAL A 156 -3.99 3.95 -10.01
CA VAL A 156 -4.11 5.34 -9.55
C VAL A 156 -4.83 5.37 -8.22
N MET A 157 -4.12 5.74 -7.14
CA MET A 157 -4.69 6.04 -5.82
C MET A 157 -5.02 7.53 -5.65
N TYR A 158 -4.35 8.40 -6.40
CA TYR A 158 -4.61 9.83 -6.38
C TYR A 158 -5.61 10.21 -7.47
N ASN A 159 -6.89 10.02 -7.16
CA ASN A 159 -7.99 10.12 -8.11
C ASN A 159 -8.41 11.58 -8.36
N ARG A 160 -7.89 12.17 -9.44
CA ARG A 160 -8.20 13.54 -9.89
C ARG A 160 -8.41 13.58 -11.40
N PRO A 161 -9.33 14.43 -11.91
CA PRO A 161 -9.64 14.48 -13.34
C PRO A 161 -8.46 14.79 -14.24
N ASP A 162 -7.55 15.64 -13.82
CA ASP A 162 -6.35 15.99 -14.58
C ASP A 162 -5.28 14.88 -14.58
N VAL A 163 -5.20 14.05 -13.53
CA VAL A 163 -4.39 12.83 -13.51
C VAL A 163 -4.92 11.83 -14.53
N TYR A 164 -6.24 11.66 -14.62
CA TYR A 164 -6.86 10.79 -15.60
C TYR A 164 -6.63 11.30 -17.04
N ALA A 165 -6.83 12.61 -17.27
CA ALA A 165 -6.58 13.23 -18.55
C ALA A 165 -5.10 13.10 -18.97
N TYR A 166 -4.19 13.21 -18.02
CA TYR A 166 -2.75 13.04 -18.24
C TYR A 166 -2.42 11.61 -18.70
N LEU A 167 -2.92 10.59 -18.01
CA LEU A 167 -2.67 9.18 -18.35
C LEU A 167 -3.33 8.79 -19.68
N SER A 168 -4.54 9.28 -19.96
CA SER A 168 -5.24 9.06 -21.23
C SER A 168 -4.44 9.58 -22.44
N LYS A 169 -3.81 10.77 -22.31
CA LYS A 169 -2.92 11.32 -23.35
C LYS A 169 -1.69 10.45 -23.60
N ARG A 170 -1.18 9.79 -22.57
CA ARG A 170 -0.03 8.87 -22.64
C ARG A 170 -0.39 7.49 -23.18
N LYS A 171 -1.68 7.17 -23.32
CA LYS A 171 -2.21 5.89 -23.78
C LYS A 171 -1.71 4.68 -22.96
N VAL A 172 -1.42 4.88 -21.68
CA VAL A 172 -1.05 3.81 -20.76
C VAL A 172 -2.32 3.27 -20.11
N PRO A 173 -2.59 1.96 -20.14
CA PRO A 173 -3.73 1.37 -19.43
C PRO A 173 -3.64 1.66 -17.94
N TYR A 174 -4.77 2.07 -17.34
CA TYR A 174 -4.80 2.31 -15.90
C TYR A 174 -6.13 1.91 -15.26
N ALA A 175 -6.08 1.56 -13.97
CA ALA A 175 -7.25 1.40 -13.12
C ALA A 175 -7.23 2.44 -12.00
N ALA A 176 -8.41 2.99 -11.67
CA ALA A 176 -8.59 3.86 -10.52
C ALA A 176 -8.86 3.01 -9.27
N PHE A 177 -8.19 3.29 -8.17
CA PHE A 177 -8.34 2.60 -6.89
C PHE A 177 -8.59 3.58 -5.75
N GLY A 178 -9.56 3.27 -4.90
CA GLY A 178 -9.92 4.05 -3.72
C GLY A 178 -11.20 4.84 -3.90
N GLU A 179 -11.26 6.05 -3.36
CA GLU A 179 -12.36 6.97 -3.58
C GLU A 179 -12.17 7.67 -4.93
N VAL A 180 -13.03 7.35 -5.88
CA VAL A 180 -12.94 7.89 -7.25
C VAL A 180 -13.68 9.21 -7.31
N VAL A 181 -12.94 10.30 -7.60
CA VAL A 181 -13.50 11.64 -7.79
C VAL A 181 -13.67 11.91 -9.27
N GLY A 182 -14.92 12.07 -9.73
CA GLY A 182 -15.25 12.23 -11.15
C GLY A 182 -15.20 10.91 -11.94
N GLU A 183 -15.41 10.98 -13.24
CA GLU A 183 -15.29 9.81 -14.11
C GLU A 183 -13.84 9.60 -14.53
N PRO A 184 -13.25 8.42 -14.29
CA PRO A 184 -11.90 8.09 -14.73
C PRO A 184 -11.89 7.82 -16.24
N VAL A 185 -11.76 8.88 -17.03
CA VAL A 185 -11.78 8.82 -18.51
C VAL A 185 -10.72 7.84 -19.03
N SER A 186 -11.16 6.85 -19.83
CA SER A 186 -10.32 5.81 -20.42
C SER A 186 -9.67 4.85 -19.42
N ALA A 187 -10.11 4.80 -18.17
CA ALA A 187 -9.69 3.74 -17.25
C ALA A 187 -10.21 2.39 -17.75
N VAL A 188 -9.39 1.35 -17.61
CA VAL A 188 -9.82 -0.03 -17.93
C VAL A 188 -10.73 -0.62 -16.86
N GLY A 189 -10.74 -0.02 -15.66
CA GLY A 189 -11.60 -0.40 -14.57
C GLY A 189 -11.39 0.40 -13.28
N THR A 190 -12.19 0.09 -12.28
CA THR A 190 -12.17 0.74 -10.96
C THR A 190 -12.24 -0.29 -9.85
N ILE A 191 -11.52 -0.02 -8.76
CA ILE A 191 -11.62 -0.75 -7.50
C ILE A 191 -12.05 0.27 -6.44
N HIS A 192 -13.24 0.11 -5.91
CA HIS A 192 -13.79 1.03 -4.91
C HIS A 192 -13.34 0.64 -3.51
N LEU A 193 -12.79 1.59 -2.77
CA LEU A 193 -12.57 1.48 -1.33
C LEU A 193 -13.75 2.15 -0.61
N ASP A 194 -14.66 1.32 -0.10
CA ASP A 194 -15.83 1.80 0.64
C ASP A 194 -15.60 1.68 2.15
N TYR A 195 -15.28 2.79 2.78
CA TYR A 195 -15.09 2.87 4.23
C TYR A 195 -16.38 2.62 5.03
N ASN A 196 -17.55 2.68 4.38
CA ASN A 196 -18.85 2.48 5.01
C ASN A 196 -19.33 1.02 4.96
N LEU A 197 -18.57 0.12 4.36
CA LEU A 197 -18.98 -1.28 4.15
C LEU A 197 -19.39 -1.99 5.44
N ALA A 198 -18.73 -1.69 6.58
CA ALA A 198 -19.05 -2.25 7.89
C ALA A 198 -20.06 -1.41 8.72
N VAL A 199 -20.57 -0.30 8.19
CA VAL A 199 -21.52 0.56 8.92
C VAL A 199 -22.84 -0.17 9.28
N PRO A 200 -23.43 -1.01 8.41
CA PRO A 200 -24.62 -1.76 8.78
C PRO A 200 -24.38 -2.67 9.99
N ASP A 201 -23.26 -3.38 10.03
CA ASP A 201 -22.94 -4.29 11.12
C ASP A 201 -22.67 -3.54 12.44
N PHE A 202 -21.99 -2.41 12.38
CA PHE A 202 -21.81 -1.52 13.53
C PHE A 202 -23.17 -1.00 14.04
N ALA A 203 -24.05 -0.59 13.14
CA ALA A 203 -25.38 -0.10 13.53
C ALA A 203 -26.20 -1.23 14.20
N ALA A 204 -26.11 -2.45 13.68
CA ALA A 204 -26.72 -3.63 14.29
C ALA A 204 -26.13 -3.91 15.69
N ALA A 205 -24.80 -3.84 15.84
CA ALA A 205 -24.13 -3.99 17.12
C ALA A 205 -24.57 -2.91 18.13
N CYS A 206 -24.69 -1.66 17.71
CA CYS A 206 -25.24 -0.58 18.55
C CYS A 206 -26.65 -0.88 19.03
N LYS A 207 -27.52 -1.40 18.15
CA LYS A 207 -28.90 -1.76 18.52
C LYS A 207 -28.91 -2.89 19.54
N THR A 208 -28.14 -3.95 19.32
CA THR A 208 -28.00 -5.11 20.22
C THR A 208 -27.46 -4.68 21.60
N ALA A 209 -26.48 -3.79 21.64
CA ALA A 209 -25.90 -3.25 22.87
C ALA A 209 -26.81 -2.20 23.57
N GLY A 210 -28.02 -1.94 23.05
CA GLY A 210 -28.96 -0.97 23.63
C GLY A 210 -28.53 0.48 23.55
N ILE A 211 -27.60 0.82 22.65
CA ILE A 211 -27.08 2.19 22.49
C ILE A 211 -28.20 3.13 22.06
N LYS A 212 -28.27 4.29 22.69
CA LYS A 212 -29.26 5.37 22.40
C LYS A 212 -28.63 6.61 21.77
N GLU A 213 -27.35 6.79 21.97
CA GLU A 213 -26.60 7.92 21.42
C GLU A 213 -25.22 7.49 20.93
N VAL A 214 -24.85 7.91 19.70
CA VAL A 214 -23.50 7.76 19.17
C VAL A 214 -22.90 9.13 18.88
N VAL A 215 -21.67 9.36 19.32
CA VAL A 215 -20.86 10.51 18.96
C VAL A 215 -19.73 10.03 18.06
N GLN A 216 -19.85 10.34 16.77
CA GLN A 216 -18.78 10.03 15.81
C GLN A 216 -17.69 11.10 15.86
N VAL A 217 -16.50 10.73 16.31
CA VAL A 217 -15.30 11.57 16.33
C VAL A 217 -14.53 11.34 15.02
N TYR A 218 -14.27 12.42 14.28
CA TYR A 218 -13.61 12.32 12.96
C TYR A 218 -12.80 13.57 12.63
N TRP A 219 -11.81 13.45 11.77
CA TRP A 219 -11.06 14.57 11.19
C TRP A 219 -11.30 14.71 9.67
N ASN A 220 -11.33 13.60 8.95
CA ASN A 220 -11.54 13.56 7.51
C ASN A 220 -13.02 13.17 7.20
N PRO A 221 -13.80 14.03 6.55
CA PRO A 221 -15.19 13.74 6.21
C PRO A 221 -15.36 12.68 5.12
N LEU A 222 -14.30 12.37 4.37
CA LEU A 222 -14.30 11.37 3.30
C LEU A 222 -14.10 9.93 3.81
N MET A 223 -13.79 9.78 5.11
CA MET A 223 -13.75 8.47 5.75
C MET A 223 -15.17 8.00 6.12
N CYS A 224 -15.25 6.97 6.94
CA CYS A 224 -16.51 6.37 7.37
C CYS A 224 -17.50 7.39 7.94
N ASP A 225 -18.78 7.34 7.51
CA ASP A 225 -19.90 8.10 8.05
C ASP A 225 -21.04 7.17 8.52
N ALA A 226 -21.04 6.86 9.80
CA ALA A 226 -22.06 5.99 10.40
C ALA A 226 -23.36 6.74 10.78
N VAL A 227 -23.34 8.09 10.82
CA VAL A 227 -24.44 8.89 11.34
C VAL A 227 -25.78 8.69 10.59
N PRO A 228 -25.82 8.65 9.24
CA PRO A 228 -27.07 8.40 8.52
C PRO A 228 -27.72 7.05 8.86
N ALA A 229 -26.92 5.98 8.88
CA ALA A 229 -27.38 4.63 9.17
C ALA A 229 -27.90 4.51 10.61
N LEU A 230 -27.22 5.09 11.58
CA LEU A 230 -27.64 5.10 13.00
C LEU A 230 -28.95 5.85 13.19
N LYS A 231 -29.13 7.01 12.55
CA LYS A 231 -30.39 7.78 12.61
C LYS A 231 -31.54 6.99 12.02
N LYS A 232 -31.33 6.25 10.91
CA LYS A 232 -32.35 5.42 10.25
C LYS A 232 -32.92 4.33 11.18
N ILE A 233 -32.14 3.83 12.13
CA ILE A 233 -32.56 2.84 13.12
C ILE A 233 -32.97 3.42 14.47
N GLY A 234 -33.16 4.77 14.56
CA GLY A 234 -33.66 5.46 15.74
C GLY A 234 -32.59 5.78 16.81
N ILE A 235 -31.32 5.64 16.50
CA ILE A 235 -30.22 6.02 17.40
C ILE A 235 -29.87 7.49 17.17
N ARG A 236 -29.83 8.29 18.25
CA ARG A 236 -29.36 9.68 18.17
C ARG A 236 -27.88 9.69 17.82
N ALA A 237 -27.52 10.32 16.72
CA ALA A 237 -26.13 10.38 16.27
C ALA A 237 -25.72 11.81 15.92
N LYS A 238 -24.53 12.21 16.38
CA LYS A 238 -23.92 13.50 16.07
C LYS A 238 -22.46 13.30 15.66
N LYS A 239 -21.92 14.27 14.91
CA LYS A 239 -20.52 14.34 14.52
C LYS A 239 -19.76 15.30 15.43
N LEU A 240 -18.56 14.91 15.83
CA LEU A 240 -17.59 15.72 16.55
C LEU A 240 -16.33 15.84 15.70
N LYS A 241 -16.20 16.97 15.01
CA LYS A 241 -15.04 17.22 14.14
C LYS A 241 -13.81 17.58 14.98
N VAL A 242 -12.72 16.90 14.71
CA VAL A 242 -11.39 17.21 15.23
C VAL A 242 -10.66 18.01 14.16
N GLN A 243 -10.17 19.20 14.50
CA GLN A 243 -9.39 20.02 13.58
C GLN A 243 -7.92 19.62 13.70
N VAL A 244 -7.44 18.83 12.76
CA VAL A 244 -6.02 18.59 12.55
C VAL A 244 -5.54 19.71 11.62
N ASN A 245 -4.88 20.75 12.17
CA ASN A 245 -4.39 21.87 11.38
C ASN A 245 -3.31 21.39 10.41
N GLU A 246 -3.62 21.45 9.13
CA GLU A 246 -2.67 21.26 8.04
C GLU A 246 -1.79 22.51 7.91
N SER A 247 -0.70 22.60 8.67
CA SER A 247 0.33 23.58 8.37
C SER A 247 1.20 22.99 7.25
N GLY A 248 0.94 23.41 6.01
CA GLY A 248 1.81 23.12 4.86
C GLY A 248 1.70 21.72 4.26
N GLY A 249 0.51 21.09 4.24
CA GLY A 249 0.27 19.84 3.51
C GLY A 249 1.01 18.61 4.07
N ARG A 250 1.56 18.68 5.26
CA ARG A 250 2.10 17.53 6.00
C ARG A 250 1.11 17.12 7.05
N LEU A 251 0.65 15.88 7.00
CA LEU A 251 -0.02 15.23 8.12
C LEU A 251 0.86 15.42 9.35
N ILE A 252 0.37 16.24 10.29
CA ILE A 252 1.06 16.47 11.54
C ILE A 252 0.92 15.17 12.31
N GLY A 253 2.03 14.47 12.43
CA GLY A 253 2.17 13.07 12.86
C GLY A 253 1.19 12.59 13.93
N VAL A 254 1.00 11.30 13.94
CA VAL A 254 0.18 10.46 14.82
C VAL A 254 -0.02 10.99 16.25
N LYS A 255 1.05 11.53 16.87
CA LYS A 255 1.01 12.10 18.23
C LYS A 255 0.12 13.34 18.33
N ARG A 256 0.03 14.18 17.29
CA ARG A 256 -0.77 15.39 17.32
C ARG A 256 -2.25 15.12 17.05
N ALA A 257 -2.56 14.17 16.17
CA ALA A 257 -3.94 13.73 15.95
C ALA A 257 -4.56 13.19 17.25
N GLY A 258 -3.85 12.32 17.95
CA GLY A 258 -4.25 11.83 19.26
C GLY A 258 -4.44 12.96 20.29
N ARG A 259 -3.53 13.95 20.36
CA ARG A 259 -3.64 15.08 21.28
C ARG A 259 -4.87 15.95 21.00
N VAL A 260 -5.13 16.28 19.74
CA VAL A 260 -6.29 17.12 19.37
C VAL A 260 -7.59 16.37 19.61
N ALA A 261 -7.63 15.05 19.39
CA ALA A 261 -8.78 14.23 19.76
C ALA A 261 -9.01 14.22 21.27
N PHE A 262 -7.94 14.11 22.07
CA PHE A 262 -8.00 14.22 23.53
C PHE A 262 -8.62 15.54 23.97
N GLU A 263 -8.08 16.67 23.54
CA GLU A 263 -8.53 18.00 23.89
C GLU A 263 -10.03 18.19 23.54
N ARG A 264 -10.44 17.80 22.35
CA ARG A 264 -11.82 17.94 21.86
C ARG A 264 -12.80 17.03 22.59
N MET A 265 -12.41 15.79 22.90
CA MET A 265 -13.27 14.89 23.67
C MET A 265 -13.40 15.33 25.13
N VAL A 266 -12.32 15.81 25.75
CA VAL A 266 -12.39 16.37 27.11
C VAL A 266 -13.33 17.58 27.14
N GLU A 267 -13.30 18.44 26.13
CA GLU A 267 -14.24 19.56 26.01
C GLU A 267 -15.70 19.07 25.89
N ASP A 268 -15.99 18.11 25.00
CA ASP A 268 -17.35 17.53 24.86
C ASP A 268 -17.85 16.89 26.17
N LEU A 269 -16.97 16.20 26.88
CA LEU A 269 -17.29 15.60 28.17
C LEU A 269 -17.56 16.66 29.26
N ARG A 270 -16.77 17.73 29.28
CA ARG A 270 -16.96 18.86 30.24
C ARG A 270 -18.20 19.66 29.94
N LEU A 271 -18.50 20.00 28.69
CA LEU A 271 -19.69 20.73 28.28
C LEU A 271 -20.98 20.05 28.75
N ARG A 272 -20.99 18.74 28.88
CA ARG A 272 -22.14 17.97 29.42
C ARG A 272 -22.18 17.93 30.93
N ALA A 273 -21.07 18.23 31.60
CA ALA A 273 -20.99 18.34 33.05
C ALA A 273 -21.33 19.77 33.56
N VAL A 274 -21.33 20.77 32.66
CA VAL A 274 -21.68 22.16 32.98
C VAL A 274 -23.16 22.23 33.32
N GLY A 275 -23.49 22.53 34.57
CA GLY A 275 -24.84 22.52 35.15
C GLY A 275 -25.06 21.46 36.22
N ARG A 276 -24.09 20.56 36.44
CA ARG A 276 -24.07 19.64 37.59
C ARG A 276 -22.66 19.62 38.15
N GLU A 277 -22.53 19.73 39.49
CA GLU A 277 -21.22 19.79 40.15
C GLU A 277 -20.21 18.80 39.56
N THR A 278 -19.02 19.31 39.20
CA THR A 278 -17.91 18.60 38.52
C THR A 278 -17.42 17.35 39.27
N ARG A 279 -17.82 17.13 40.49
CA ARG A 279 -17.51 15.96 41.32
C ARG A 279 -18.21 14.66 40.88
N ASN A 280 -19.15 14.71 39.92
CA ASN A 280 -19.97 13.57 39.52
C ASN A 280 -20.06 13.39 38.00
N ILE A 281 -18.95 13.53 37.26
CA ILE A 281 -18.88 13.19 35.83
C ILE A 281 -19.40 11.76 35.58
N LYS A 282 -19.15 10.84 36.51
CA LYS A 282 -19.67 9.45 36.47
C LYS A 282 -21.19 9.33 36.41
N LYS A 283 -21.94 10.29 36.98
CA LYS A 283 -23.43 10.31 36.95
C LYS A 283 -24.02 10.92 35.69
N THR A 284 -23.22 11.62 34.87
CA THR A 284 -23.66 12.32 33.67
C THR A 284 -23.46 11.49 32.41
N ILE A 285 -22.71 10.38 32.49
CA ILE A 285 -22.42 9.51 31.35
C ILE A 285 -23.33 8.29 31.46
N ASP A 286 -24.10 8.09 30.41
CA ASP A 286 -25.03 6.98 30.24
C ASP A 286 -24.28 5.82 29.53
N ASP A 287 -24.31 4.62 30.04
CA ASP A 287 -23.75 3.40 29.43
C ASP A 287 -24.36 3.06 28.06
N ARG A 288 -25.52 3.71 27.73
CA ARG A 288 -26.15 3.66 26.41
C ARG A 288 -25.59 4.68 25.42
N ARG A 289 -24.47 5.34 25.78
CA ARG A 289 -23.74 6.24 24.88
C ARG A 289 -22.49 5.56 24.35
N CYS A 290 -22.26 5.69 23.03
CA CYS A 290 -21.07 5.18 22.37
C CYS A 290 -20.31 6.33 21.70
N PHE A 291 -18.98 6.33 21.86
CA PHE A 291 -18.09 7.07 20.98
C PHE A 291 -17.66 6.15 19.85
N PHE A 292 -17.91 6.56 18.61
CA PHE A 292 -17.33 5.95 17.44
C PHE A 292 -16.21 6.84 16.92
N VAL A 293 -14.97 6.39 17.06
CA VAL A 293 -13.77 7.14 16.64
C VAL A 293 -13.36 6.64 15.26
N ALA A 294 -13.59 7.46 14.23
CA ALA A 294 -13.44 7.06 12.84
C ALA A 294 -11.98 7.11 12.33
N ASP A 295 -11.02 6.82 13.21
CA ASP A 295 -9.59 6.83 12.90
C ASP A 295 -8.78 6.21 14.05
N ASP A 296 -7.80 5.34 13.73
CA ASP A 296 -6.97 4.65 14.74
C ASP A 296 -6.06 5.61 15.51
N TYR A 297 -5.55 6.65 14.86
CA TYR A 297 -4.71 7.66 15.54
C TYR A 297 -5.50 8.50 16.53
N LEU A 298 -6.74 8.89 16.17
CA LEU A 298 -7.63 9.60 17.06
C LEU A 298 -8.03 8.74 18.26
N THR A 299 -8.12 7.43 18.09
CA THR A 299 -8.56 6.50 19.14
C THR A 299 -7.64 6.51 20.36
N SER A 300 -6.33 6.64 20.18
CA SER A 300 -5.39 6.79 21.28
C SER A 300 -5.70 8.02 22.15
N GLY A 301 -5.99 9.15 21.49
CA GLY A 301 -6.39 10.39 22.20
C GLY A 301 -7.76 10.27 22.86
N ALA A 302 -8.69 9.57 22.23
CA ALA A 302 -10.02 9.32 22.78
C ALA A 302 -9.96 8.48 24.06
N LEU A 303 -9.16 7.41 24.06
CA LEU A 303 -8.93 6.55 25.24
C LEU A 303 -8.29 7.33 26.37
N LEU A 304 -7.31 8.18 26.08
CA LEU A 304 -6.69 9.06 27.07
C LEU A 304 -7.70 10.06 27.66
N ALA A 305 -8.57 10.64 26.82
CA ALA A 305 -9.61 11.57 27.27
C ALA A 305 -10.62 10.91 28.22
N LEU A 306 -11.04 9.69 27.89
CA LEU A 306 -11.94 8.90 28.76
C LEU A 306 -11.24 8.54 30.08
N SER A 307 -10.00 8.08 30.02
CA SER A 307 -9.20 7.79 31.20
C SER A 307 -9.02 9.03 32.11
N TYR A 308 -8.69 10.18 31.51
CA TYR A 308 -8.52 11.44 32.22
C TYR A 308 -9.84 11.95 32.85
N ALA A 309 -10.94 11.85 32.13
CA ALA A 309 -12.26 12.29 32.61
C ALA A 309 -12.90 11.29 33.58
N GLY A 310 -12.37 10.09 33.69
CA GLY A 310 -12.76 9.06 34.66
C GLY A 310 -13.86 8.08 34.24
N PRO A 311 -14.54 8.20 33.09
CA PRO A 311 -15.45 7.14 32.63
C PRO A 311 -14.68 5.87 32.29
N LYS A 312 -15.20 4.72 32.73
CA LYS A 312 -14.68 3.41 32.34
C LYS A 312 -15.37 2.92 31.06
N VAL A 313 -14.63 2.21 30.23
CA VAL A 313 -15.12 1.53 29.02
C VAL A 313 -15.05 0.03 29.29
N PRO A 314 -16.15 -0.70 29.12
CA PRO A 314 -17.47 -0.32 28.62
C PRO A 314 -18.50 0.10 29.68
N GLU A 315 -18.14 0.10 30.96
CA GLU A 315 -19.10 0.17 32.09
C GLU A 315 -19.86 1.50 32.18
N HIS A 316 -19.24 2.61 31.77
CA HIS A 316 -19.84 3.96 31.85
C HIS A 316 -20.12 4.56 30.48
N VAL A 317 -19.41 4.10 29.46
CA VAL A 317 -19.54 4.54 28.07
C VAL A 317 -19.00 3.45 27.17
N ARG A 318 -19.62 3.29 26.00
CA ARG A 318 -19.15 2.35 24.98
C ARG A 318 -18.19 3.04 24.02
N LEU A 319 -17.29 2.26 23.44
CA LEU A 319 -16.33 2.73 22.46
C LEU A 319 -16.25 1.77 21.27
N ALA A 320 -16.31 2.32 20.09
CA ALA A 320 -15.96 1.64 18.85
C ALA A 320 -14.97 2.49 18.04
N THR A 321 -14.15 1.87 17.22
CA THR A 321 -13.17 2.59 16.41
C THR A 321 -13.16 2.11 14.98
N PHE A 322 -12.59 2.91 14.08
CA PHE A 322 -12.05 2.45 12.82
C PHE A 322 -10.56 2.16 13.05
N ALA A 323 -10.07 1.03 12.56
CA ALA A 323 -8.67 0.67 12.67
C ALA A 323 -8.19 -0.09 11.43
N ASN A 324 -6.91 0.09 11.11
CA ASN A 324 -6.23 -0.79 10.16
C ASN A 324 -5.65 -1.99 10.91
N THR A 325 -5.68 -3.16 10.30
CA THR A 325 -5.13 -4.39 10.89
C THR A 325 -3.68 -4.15 11.36
N GLY A 326 -3.42 -4.45 12.63
CA GLY A 326 -2.08 -4.30 13.23
C GLY A 326 -1.67 -2.87 13.62
N LEU A 327 -2.51 -1.85 13.42
CA LEU A 327 -2.20 -0.44 13.69
C LEU A 327 -3.05 0.22 14.79
N GLY A 328 -4.08 -0.45 15.28
CA GLY A 328 -4.94 0.10 16.33
C GLY A 328 -4.17 0.31 17.65
N PRO A 329 -4.62 1.25 18.51
CA PRO A 329 -4.00 1.44 19.82
C PRO A 329 -4.20 0.23 20.70
N ASP A 330 -3.20 -0.07 21.51
CA ASP A 330 -3.34 -1.04 22.58
C ASP A 330 -4.29 -0.53 23.66
N TYR A 331 -5.20 -1.39 24.07
CA TYR A 331 -6.10 -1.14 25.20
C TYR A 331 -6.21 -2.41 26.05
N CYS A 332 -6.56 -2.22 27.33
CA CYS A 332 -6.65 -3.34 28.27
C CYS A 332 -7.75 -4.36 27.95
N ARG A 333 -8.62 -4.07 27.02
CA ARG A 333 -9.67 -4.95 26.47
C ARG A 333 -9.67 -4.90 24.94
N PRO A 334 -10.06 -5.97 24.25
CA PRO A 334 -10.22 -5.96 22.80
C PRO A 334 -11.19 -4.86 22.35
N LEU A 335 -10.72 -3.96 21.46
CA LEU A 335 -11.54 -2.88 20.91
C LEU A 335 -12.56 -3.43 19.89
N SER A 336 -13.82 -3.02 20.04
CA SER A 336 -14.83 -3.17 18.99
C SER A 336 -14.50 -2.23 17.86
N ARG A 337 -14.40 -2.73 16.62
CA ARG A 337 -13.86 -1.91 15.52
C ARG A 337 -14.37 -2.29 14.14
N MET A 338 -14.43 -1.31 13.28
CA MET A 338 -14.43 -1.51 11.84
C MET A 338 -12.97 -1.66 11.41
N GLU A 339 -12.58 -2.86 10.98
CA GLU A 339 -11.19 -3.17 10.65
C GLU A 339 -11.00 -3.29 9.15
N LEU A 340 -10.11 -2.47 8.61
CA LEU A 340 -9.61 -2.57 7.24
C LEU A 340 -8.28 -3.33 7.27
N ASP A 341 -8.14 -4.30 6.38
CA ASP A 341 -6.89 -5.03 6.17
C ASP A 341 -6.19 -4.50 4.91
N PRO A 342 -5.18 -3.61 5.06
CA PRO A 342 -4.49 -3.03 3.92
C PRO A 342 -3.72 -4.04 3.09
N GLY A 343 -3.22 -5.11 3.73
CA GLY A 343 -2.54 -6.22 3.05
C GLY A 343 -3.48 -6.92 2.08
N LYS A 344 -4.66 -7.30 2.58
CA LYS A 344 -5.69 -7.95 1.76
C LYS A 344 -6.23 -7.07 0.64
N VAL A 345 -6.31 -5.76 0.88
CA VAL A 345 -6.65 -4.80 -0.16
C VAL A 345 -5.57 -4.78 -1.24
N GLY A 346 -4.28 -4.72 -0.86
CA GLY A 346 -3.15 -4.76 -1.80
C GLY A 346 -3.12 -6.03 -2.64
N GLU A 347 -3.34 -7.21 -2.03
CA GLU A 347 -3.48 -8.49 -2.71
C GLU A 347 -4.62 -8.45 -3.75
N THR A 348 -5.78 -7.89 -3.37
CA THR A 348 -6.95 -7.78 -4.25
C THR A 348 -6.66 -6.90 -5.46
N VAL A 349 -6.01 -5.74 -5.24
CA VAL A 349 -5.60 -4.84 -6.33
C VAL A 349 -4.60 -5.53 -7.26
N ALA A 350 -3.59 -6.20 -6.71
CA ALA A 350 -2.60 -6.94 -7.49
C ALA A 350 -3.26 -8.07 -8.31
N ALA A 351 -4.17 -8.83 -7.71
CA ALA A 351 -4.90 -9.90 -8.40
C ALA A 351 -5.72 -9.36 -9.59
N ALA A 352 -6.39 -8.22 -9.43
CA ALA A 352 -7.14 -7.59 -10.51
C ALA A 352 -6.22 -7.14 -11.68
N VAL A 353 -5.05 -6.62 -11.38
CA VAL A 353 -4.05 -6.25 -12.39
C VAL A 353 -3.49 -7.48 -13.10
N VAL A 354 -3.20 -8.56 -12.36
CA VAL A 354 -2.73 -9.83 -12.96
C VAL A 354 -3.81 -10.43 -13.86
N GLU A 355 -5.08 -10.37 -13.46
CA GLU A 355 -6.20 -10.84 -14.28
C GLU A 355 -6.32 -10.04 -15.57
N TYR A 356 -6.19 -8.71 -15.50
CA TYR A 356 -6.15 -7.86 -16.69
C TYR A 356 -5.04 -8.29 -17.67
N PHE A 357 -3.83 -8.57 -17.19
CA PHE A 357 -2.75 -9.03 -18.05
C PHE A 357 -2.99 -10.40 -18.67
N LYS A 358 -3.76 -11.28 -17.99
CA LYS A 358 -4.09 -12.62 -18.51
C LYS A 358 -5.27 -12.62 -19.47
N ALA A 359 -6.33 -11.88 -19.13
CA ALA A 359 -7.61 -11.92 -19.84
C ALA A 359 -7.80 -10.77 -20.83
N GLY A 360 -6.99 -9.70 -20.75
CA GLY A 360 -7.16 -8.47 -21.55
C GLY A 360 -8.32 -7.58 -21.08
N THR A 361 -9.07 -8.01 -20.06
CA THR A 361 -10.20 -7.27 -19.49
C THR A 361 -10.02 -7.12 -17.99
N PHE A 362 -10.31 -5.91 -17.47
CA PHE A 362 -10.21 -5.65 -16.04
C PHE A 362 -11.48 -6.14 -15.33
N PRO A 363 -11.37 -6.84 -14.17
CA PRO A 363 -12.54 -7.27 -13.42
C PRO A 363 -13.40 -6.10 -12.98
N SER A 364 -14.71 -6.22 -13.07
CA SER A 364 -15.68 -5.18 -12.68
C SER A 364 -16.26 -5.43 -11.30
N GLY A 365 -16.77 -4.36 -10.66
CA GLY A 365 -17.53 -4.45 -9.41
C GLY A 365 -16.71 -4.81 -8.18
N ILE A 366 -15.39 -4.60 -8.21
CA ILE A 366 -14.54 -4.84 -7.05
C ILE A 366 -14.77 -3.74 -6.02
N ILE A 367 -15.27 -4.14 -4.86
CA ILE A 367 -15.44 -3.28 -3.68
C ILE A 367 -14.64 -3.89 -2.54
N VAL A 368 -13.77 -3.11 -1.94
CA VAL A 368 -13.01 -3.46 -0.75
C VAL A 368 -13.35 -2.50 0.38
N GLY A 369 -13.24 -2.93 1.62
CA GLY A 369 -13.58 -2.08 2.76
C GLY A 369 -13.41 -2.81 4.09
N PRO A 370 -13.70 -2.13 5.20
CA PRO A 370 -13.58 -2.70 6.53
C PRO A 370 -14.62 -3.79 6.79
N LYS A 371 -14.31 -4.63 7.79
CA LYS A 371 -15.24 -5.56 8.41
C LYS A 371 -15.50 -5.17 9.85
N TRP A 372 -16.68 -5.45 10.36
CA TRP A 372 -16.96 -5.29 11.79
C TRP A 372 -16.32 -6.42 12.60
N ILE A 373 -15.53 -6.05 13.59
CA ILE A 373 -14.92 -6.97 14.56
C ILE A 373 -15.48 -6.61 15.94
N ALA A 374 -16.26 -7.51 16.50
CA ALA A 374 -16.77 -7.36 17.85
C ALA A 374 -15.62 -7.51 18.87
N GLY A 375 -15.55 -6.57 19.78
CA GLY A 375 -14.63 -6.59 20.93
C GLY A 375 -15.43 -6.37 22.22
N GLU A 376 -14.74 -6.17 23.32
CA GLU A 376 -15.35 -6.00 24.64
C GLU A 376 -15.77 -4.55 24.95
N THR A 377 -15.31 -3.57 24.18
CA THR A 377 -15.56 -2.12 24.46
C THR A 377 -16.96 -1.65 24.11
N MET A 378 -17.75 -2.47 23.43
CA MET A 378 -19.20 -2.25 23.23
C MET A 378 -20.06 -2.95 24.29
N GLY A 379 -19.45 -3.72 25.20
CA GLY A 379 -20.08 -4.57 26.19
C GLY A 379 -20.32 -5.98 25.65
N GLU A 380 -20.54 -6.95 26.54
CA GLU A 380 -20.88 -8.31 26.15
C GLU A 380 -22.18 -8.33 25.35
N MET A 381 -22.21 -9.06 24.25
CA MET A 381 -23.46 -9.48 23.65
C MET A 381 -24.14 -10.38 24.68
N GLN A 382 -25.28 -9.96 25.20
CA GLN A 382 -26.14 -10.87 25.96
C GLN A 382 -26.41 -12.06 25.04
N ARG A 383 -25.84 -13.22 25.41
CA ARG A 383 -26.08 -14.50 24.76
C ARG A 383 -27.51 -14.94 25.00
#